data_e4cb99985deaf0f89fa9aa7330a9b692
#
_entry.id   e4cb99985deaf0f89fa9aa7330a9b692
#
_cell.length_a   1.000
_cell.length_b   1.000
_cell.length_c   1.000
_cell.angle_alpha   90.00
_cell.angle_beta   90.00
_cell.angle_gamma   90.00
#
_symmetry.space_group_name_H-M   'P 1'
#
loop_
_entity.id
_entity.type
_entity.pdbx_description
1 polymer ?
#
loop_
_entity_poly.entity_id
_entity_poly.type
_entity_poly.pdbx_seq_one_letter_code
_entity_poly.pdbx_strand_id
1 'polypeptide(L)'
;MTKPAATAAPTDADALTRAIAAVEALGPLDGAAMAAATARLDRLTKPPGSLGRLESIVVTLAGITGRSDVAVGRRAVIVAAGDHGVARQGVSAYPQEVT
;
A
#
# COMPACT_ATOMS: atom_id res chain seq x y z
N MET A 1 6.68 5.87 42.05
CA MET A 1 6.35 6.09 40.65
C MET A 1 6.55 4.75 39.90
N THR A 2 5.45 4.07 39.62
CA THR A 2 5.49 2.73 38.99
C THR A 2 5.74 2.89 37.53
N LYS A 3 6.83 2.28 37.00
CA LYS A 3 7.13 2.21 35.56
C LYS A 3 5.98 1.46 34.89
N PRO A 4 5.34 1.98 33.84
CA PRO A 4 4.32 1.22 33.13
C PRO A 4 4.96 -0.06 32.62
N ALA A 5 4.27 -1.19 32.81
CA ALA A 5 4.69 -2.48 32.29
C ALA A 5 4.89 -2.34 30.78
N ALA A 6 6.07 -2.75 30.28
CA ALA A 6 6.32 -2.79 28.86
C ALA A 6 5.29 -3.74 28.23
N THR A 7 4.45 -3.22 27.34
CA THR A 7 3.53 -4.02 26.55
C THR A 7 4.41 -4.97 25.71
N ALA A 8 4.21 -6.28 25.86
CA ALA A 8 4.95 -7.27 25.07
C ALA A 8 4.77 -6.97 23.58
N ALA A 9 5.86 -7.05 22.80
CA ALA A 9 5.79 -6.92 21.35
C ALA A 9 4.83 -7.98 20.79
N PRO A 10 3.97 -7.66 19.80
CA PRO A 10 3.07 -8.63 19.21
C PRO A 10 3.88 -9.78 18.59
N THR A 11 3.38 -11.00 18.74
CA THR A 11 3.97 -12.19 18.09
C THR A 11 3.75 -12.14 16.59
N ASP A 12 4.54 -12.88 15.81
CA ASP A 12 4.35 -12.99 14.35
C ASP A 12 2.95 -13.51 14.00
N ALA A 13 2.41 -14.44 14.80
CA ALA A 13 1.05 -14.94 14.63
C ALA A 13 -0.01 -13.85 14.86
N ASP A 14 0.17 -12.99 15.86
CA ASP A 14 -0.72 -11.86 16.13
C ASP A 14 -0.65 -10.82 15.01
N ALA A 15 0.54 -10.57 14.48
CA ALA A 15 0.75 -9.65 13.37
C ALA A 15 0.06 -10.16 12.10
N LEU A 16 0.18 -11.44 11.79
CA LEU A 16 -0.49 -12.08 10.65
C LEU A 16 -2.01 -12.05 10.80
N THR A 17 -2.54 -12.39 11.98
CA THR A 17 -3.98 -12.35 12.25
C THR A 17 -4.55 -10.95 12.03
N ARG A 18 -3.85 -9.92 12.52
CA ARG A 18 -4.26 -8.53 12.32
C ARG A 18 -4.19 -8.11 10.86
N ALA A 19 -3.18 -8.55 10.14
CA ALA A 19 -3.04 -8.26 8.71
C ALA A 19 -4.18 -8.89 7.90
N ILE A 20 -4.52 -10.15 8.18
CA ILE A 20 -5.65 -10.84 7.54
C ILE A 20 -6.95 -10.10 7.85
N ALA A 21 -7.22 -9.79 9.11
CA ALA A 21 -8.43 -9.07 9.52
C ALA A 21 -8.52 -7.69 8.85
N ALA A 22 -7.41 -6.99 8.70
CA ALA A 22 -7.37 -5.70 8.01
C ALA A 22 -7.71 -5.85 6.51
N VAL A 23 -7.21 -6.89 5.86
CA VAL A 23 -7.53 -7.17 4.45
C VAL A 23 -9.00 -7.56 4.29
N GLU A 24 -9.54 -8.40 5.17
CA GLU A 24 -10.95 -8.82 5.15
C GLU A 24 -11.92 -7.66 5.40
N ALA A 25 -11.47 -6.65 6.16
CA ALA A 25 -12.26 -5.44 6.43
C ALA A 25 -12.25 -4.43 5.27
N LEU A 26 -11.43 -4.64 4.22
CA LEU A 26 -11.42 -3.77 3.04
C LEU A 26 -12.73 -3.94 2.27
N GLY A 27 -13.42 -2.82 2.07
CA GLY A 27 -14.58 -2.75 1.19
C GLY A 27 -14.19 -2.55 -0.27
N PRO A 28 -15.19 -2.52 -1.17
CA PRO A 28 -14.98 -2.16 -2.56
C PRO A 28 -14.54 -0.70 -2.70
N LEU A 29 -13.95 -0.35 -3.85
CA LEU A 29 -13.59 1.04 -4.16
C LEU A 29 -14.84 1.91 -4.22
N ASP A 30 -14.73 3.14 -3.70
CA ASP A 30 -15.81 4.13 -3.77
C ASP A 30 -15.91 4.70 -5.18
N GLY A 31 -16.87 4.19 -5.96
CA GLY A 31 -17.09 4.62 -7.34
C GLY A 31 -17.52 6.09 -7.46
N ALA A 32 -18.26 6.62 -6.48
CA ALA A 32 -18.67 8.02 -6.48
C ALA A 32 -17.47 8.96 -6.27
N ALA A 33 -16.56 8.61 -5.37
CA ALA A 33 -15.32 9.35 -5.17
C ALA A 33 -14.43 9.29 -6.41
N MET A 34 -14.35 8.15 -7.08
CA MET A 34 -13.59 7.99 -8.34
C MET A 34 -14.17 8.87 -9.44
N ALA A 35 -15.49 8.89 -9.61
CA ALA A 35 -16.16 9.73 -10.60
C ALA A 35 -15.94 11.24 -10.30
N ALA A 36 -16.01 11.64 -9.03
CA ALA A 36 -15.74 13.01 -8.61
C ALA A 36 -14.29 13.42 -8.87
N ALA A 37 -13.33 12.53 -8.62
CA ALA A 37 -11.92 12.76 -8.92
C ALA A 37 -11.67 12.91 -10.43
N THR A 38 -12.27 12.08 -11.25
CA THR A 38 -12.21 12.18 -12.71
C THR A 38 -12.76 13.52 -13.18
N ALA A 39 -13.97 13.90 -12.74
CA ALA A 39 -14.58 15.17 -13.08
C ALA A 39 -13.73 16.39 -12.63
N ARG A 40 -13.03 16.26 -11.51
CA ARG A 40 -12.07 17.29 -11.06
C ARG A 40 -10.88 17.41 -11.99
N LEU A 41 -10.28 16.27 -12.39
CA LEU A 41 -9.16 16.24 -13.33
C LEU A 41 -9.51 16.88 -14.67
N ASP A 42 -10.72 16.63 -15.17
CA ASP A 42 -11.21 17.19 -16.43
C ASP A 42 -11.42 18.72 -16.38
N ARG A 43 -11.62 19.28 -15.19
CA ARG A 43 -11.76 20.73 -14.99
C ARG A 43 -10.42 21.47 -14.76
N LEU A 44 -9.33 20.74 -14.58
CA LEU A 44 -8.02 21.35 -14.42
C LEU A 44 -7.57 22.02 -15.73
N THR A 45 -6.84 23.11 -15.63
CA THR A 45 -6.27 23.83 -16.76
C THR A 45 -5.08 23.07 -17.33
N LYS A 46 -5.36 22.02 -18.05
CA LYS A 46 -4.38 21.14 -18.71
C LYS A 46 -5.06 20.41 -19.88
N PRO A 47 -4.29 19.96 -20.90
CA PRO A 47 -4.84 19.06 -21.90
C PRO A 47 -5.40 17.78 -21.25
N PRO A 48 -6.54 17.25 -21.68
CA PRO A 48 -7.08 15.99 -21.17
C PRO A 48 -6.06 14.85 -21.21
N GLY A 49 -5.91 14.12 -20.12
CA GLY A 49 -4.99 13.00 -20.02
C GLY A 49 -3.50 13.35 -19.98
N SER A 50 -3.13 14.63 -19.90
CA SER A 50 -1.74 15.08 -19.98
C SER A 50 -0.83 14.62 -18.84
N LEU A 51 -1.38 14.30 -17.67
CA LEU A 51 -0.61 13.74 -16.55
C LEU A 51 -0.44 12.22 -16.65
N GLY A 52 -1.04 11.60 -17.66
CA GLY A 52 -0.87 10.17 -17.94
C GLY A 52 -1.27 9.29 -16.75
N ARG A 53 -0.36 8.40 -16.34
CA ARG A 53 -0.60 7.45 -15.26
C ARG A 53 -0.90 8.11 -13.90
N LEU A 54 -0.43 9.33 -13.65
CA LEU A 54 -0.75 10.04 -12.42
C LEU A 54 -2.26 10.25 -12.27
N GLU A 55 -3.00 10.48 -13.35
CA GLU A 55 -4.45 10.65 -13.30
C GLU A 55 -5.14 9.37 -12.85
N SER A 56 -4.77 8.22 -13.40
CA SER A 56 -5.32 6.93 -12.97
C SER A 56 -4.98 6.59 -11.52
N ILE A 57 -3.78 6.94 -11.05
CA ILE A 57 -3.38 6.78 -9.66
C ILE A 57 -4.26 7.63 -8.73
N VAL A 58 -4.48 8.90 -9.07
CA VAL A 58 -5.34 9.80 -8.28
C VAL A 58 -6.77 9.27 -8.19
N VAL A 59 -7.33 8.80 -9.30
CA VAL A 59 -8.68 8.22 -9.34
C VAL A 59 -8.76 6.97 -8.47
N THR A 60 -7.77 6.09 -8.55
CA THR A 60 -7.71 4.88 -7.71
C THR A 60 -7.60 5.23 -6.22
N LEU A 61 -6.76 6.19 -5.87
CA LEU A 61 -6.64 6.67 -4.49
C LEU A 61 -7.94 7.30 -3.99
N ALA A 62 -8.66 8.00 -4.84
CA ALA A 62 -9.99 8.52 -4.49
C ALA A 62 -10.95 7.38 -4.15
N GLY A 63 -10.93 6.30 -4.93
CA GLY A 63 -11.72 5.10 -4.64
C GLY A 63 -11.35 4.41 -3.33
N ILE A 64 -10.06 4.38 -3.00
CA ILE A 64 -9.55 3.77 -1.75
C ILE A 64 -9.92 4.62 -0.54
N THR A 65 -9.79 5.93 -0.64
CA THR A 65 -9.98 6.87 0.48
C THR A 65 -11.41 7.37 0.64
N GLY A 66 -12.27 7.18 -0.36
CA GLY A 66 -13.61 7.76 -0.40
C GLY A 66 -13.61 9.29 -0.56
N ARG A 67 -12.52 9.88 -1.05
CA ARG A 67 -12.33 11.33 -1.17
C ARG A 67 -11.83 11.71 -2.55
N SER A 68 -12.42 12.72 -3.16
CA SER A 68 -11.95 13.27 -4.44
C SER A 68 -10.74 14.20 -4.31
N ASP A 69 -10.49 14.74 -3.11
CA ASP A 69 -9.34 15.58 -2.76
C ASP A 69 -8.25 14.75 -2.07
N VAL A 70 -7.62 13.88 -2.80
CA VAL A 70 -6.62 12.95 -2.26
C VAL A 70 -5.42 13.71 -1.69
N ALA A 71 -5.09 13.43 -0.43
CA ALA A 71 -3.89 13.92 0.24
C ALA A 71 -3.02 12.74 0.68
N VAL A 72 -1.73 12.79 0.40
CA VAL A 72 -0.74 11.78 0.77
C VAL A 72 0.20 12.37 1.81
N GLY A 73 -0.22 12.36 3.08
CA GLY A 73 0.55 12.93 4.18
C GLY A 73 1.62 11.98 4.72
N ARG A 74 1.23 10.74 5.01
CA ARG A 74 2.14 9.70 5.55
C ARG A 74 2.49 8.71 4.45
N ARG A 75 3.77 8.40 4.36
CA ARG A 75 4.30 7.48 3.33
C ARG A 75 5.09 6.38 4.00
N ALA A 76 5.00 5.18 3.44
CA ALA A 76 5.78 4.03 3.90
C ALA A 76 6.36 3.31 2.69
N VAL A 77 7.53 2.73 2.88
CA VAL A 77 8.14 1.78 1.94
C VAL A 77 8.23 0.45 2.67
N ILE A 78 7.69 -0.57 2.06
CA ILE A 78 7.78 -1.95 2.57
C ILE A 78 8.82 -2.66 1.73
N VAL A 79 9.87 -3.14 2.39
CA VAL A 79 10.88 -3.99 1.77
C VAL A 79 10.65 -5.40 2.30
N ALA A 80 10.45 -6.33 1.38
CA ALA A 80 10.31 -7.75 1.69
C ALA A 80 11.35 -8.53 0.90
N ALA A 81 12.13 -9.34 1.58
CA ALA A 81 13.13 -10.21 0.99
C ALA A 81 12.98 -11.62 1.55
N GLY A 82 13.22 -12.61 0.71
CA GLY A 82 13.15 -14.00 1.11
C GLY A 82 14.11 -14.85 0.31
N ASP A 83 14.69 -15.83 0.95
CA ASP A 83 15.60 -16.77 0.32
C ASP A 83 14.84 -17.94 -0.29
N HIS A 84 15.28 -18.35 -1.47
CA HIS A 84 14.79 -19.54 -2.12
C HIS A 84 15.71 -20.73 -1.82
N GLY A 85 15.16 -21.80 -1.24
CA GLY A 85 15.93 -23.03 -0.96
C GLY A 85 16.62 -23.61 -2.18
N VAL A 86 16.10 -23.38 -3.37
CA VAL A 86 16.70 -23.82 -4.65
C VAL A 86 18.07 -23.18 -4.92
N ALA A 87 18.37 -22.03 -4.33
CA ALA A 87 19.69 -21.38 -4.49
C ALA A 87 20.85 -22.26 -4.02
N ARG A 88 20.59 -23.16 -3.02
CA ARG A 88 21.58 -24.14 -2.52
C ARG A 88 21.95 -25.22 -3.55
N GLN A 89 21.20 -25.34 -4.62
CA GLN A 89 21.44 -26.30 -5.69
C GLN A 89 22.32 -25.75 -6.81
N GLY A 90 22.91 -24.58 -6.63
CA GLY A 90 23.85 -23.97 -7.56
C GLY A 90 23.20 -23.40 -8.83
N VAL A 91 21.91 -23.09 -8.81
CA VAL A 91 21.18 -22.52 -9.95
C VAL A 91 21.35 -21.01 -10.07
N SER A 92 21.92 -20.37 -9.07
CA SER A 92 22.18 -18.93 -9.04
C SER A 92 23.68 -18.63 -9.13
N ALA A 93 24.04 -17.57 -9.85
CA ALA A 93 25.41 -17.05 -9.90
C ALA A 93 25.84 -16.40 -8.57
N TYR A 94 24.89 -16.06 -7.70
CA TYR A 94 25.14 -15.44 -6.41
C TYR A 94 24.73 -16.37 -5.26
N PRO A 95 25.50 -16.37 -4.17
CA PRO A 95 25.13 -17.15 -2.99
C PRO A 95 23.94 -16.53 -2.25
N GLN A 96 23.30 -17.33 -1.39
CA GLN A 96 22.10 -16.94 -0.64
C GLN A 96 22.36 -15.77 0.33
N GLU A 97 23.58 -15.61 0.80
CA GLU A 97 23.98 -14.56 1.74
C GLU A 97 23.94 -13.15 1.14
N VAL A 98 23.67 -13.03 -0.16
CA VAL A 98 23.54 -11.73 -0.86
C VAL A 98 22.15 -11.10 -0.67
N THR A 99 21.18 -11.86 -0.18
CA THR A 99 19.79 -11.39 0.01
C THR A 99 19.67 -10.30 1.07
#